data_6b86f3d91dea1ac2c1df5d990fdacdac
#
_entry.id   6b86f3d91dea1ac2c1df5d990fdacdac
#
_cell.length_a   1.000
_cell.length_b   1.000
_cell.length_c   1.000
_cell.angle_alpha   90.00
_cell.angle_beta   90.00
_cell.angle_gamma   90.00
#
_symmetry.space_group_name_H-M   'P 1'
#
loop_
_entity.id
_entity.type
_entity.pdbx_description
1 polymer ?
#
loop_
_entity_poly.entity_id
_entity_poly.type
_entity_poly.pdbx_seq_one_letter_code
_entity_poly.pdbx_strand_id
1 'polypeptide(L)'
;MNKAAASVQTEIDAAYLYTQLAAVEDNETIASIYKQMAAIEQSHADGMVAKANEKGEAFTLPSPSWRAKTINRIGKIFGYEYVLDSLMQTEKVLAFKQSS
;
A
#
# COMPACT_ATOMS: atom_id res chain seq x y z
N MET A 1 0.52 -18.57 4.75
CA MET A 1 0.35 -17.17 5.22
C MET A 1 -1.09 -16.96 5.65
N ASN A 2 -1.31 -16.38 6.82
CA ASN A 2 -2.68 -16.14 7.28
C ASN A 2 -3.26 -14.87 6.61
N LYS A 3 -4.58 -14.70 6.73
CA LYS A 3 -5.28 -13.57 6.12
C LYS A 3 -4.78 -12.22 6.63
N ALA A 4 -4.48 -12.13 7.92
CA ALA A 4 -4.00 -10.89 8.53
C ALA A 4 -2.65 -10.47 7.94
N ALA A 5 -1.72 -11.41 7.81
CA ALA A 5 -0.41 -11.14 7.21
C ALA A 5 -0.53 -10.68 5.76
N ALA A 6 -1.39 -11.33 4.97
CA ALA A 6 -1.62 -10.96 3.57
C ALA A 6 -2.24 -9.55 3.47
N SER A 7 -3.18 -9.21 4.35
CA SER A 7 -3.82 -7.88 4.36
C SER A 7 -2.85 -6.79 4.76
N VAL A 8 -2.01 -7.02 5.77
CA VAL A 8 -0.98 -6.06 6.18
C VAL A 8 0.00 -5.83 5.05
N GLN A 9 0.45 -6.89 4.38
CA GLN A 9 1.37 -6.77 3.24
C GLN A 9 0.77 -5.92 2.13
N THR A 10 -0.52 -6.12 1.83
CA THR A 10 -1.23 -5.34 0.81
C THR A 10 -1.25 -3.84 1.15
N GLU A 11 -1.53 -3.49 2.40
CA GLU A 11 -1.53 -2.10 2.85
C GLU A 11 -0.13 -1.48 2.79
N ILE A 12 0.89 -2.22 3.21
CA ILE A 12 2.28 -1.74 3.15
C ILE A 12 2.71 -1.52 1.71
N ASP A 13 2.36 -2.44 0.80
CA ASP A 13 2.68 -2.31 -0.62
C ASP A 13 1.99 -1.08 -1.24
N ALA A 14 0.72 -0.86 -0.90
CA ALA A 14 -0.02 0.31 -1.37
C ALA A 14 0.61 1.61 -0.85
N ALA A 15 0.95 1.66 0.44
CA ALA A 15 1.62 2.83 1.03
C ALA A 15 2.94 3.13 0.30
N TYR A 16 3.72 2.09 0.02
CA TYR A 16 4.98 2.23 -0.72
C TYR A 16 4.75 2.82 -2.10
N LEU A 17 3.79 2.28 -2.86
CA LEU A 17 3.51 2.74 -4.22
C LEU A 17 2.98 4.18 -4.25
N TYR A 18 2.10 4.55 -3.32
CA TYR A 18 1.64 5.94 -3.21
C TYR A 18 2.79 6.90 -2.88
N THR A 19 3.72 6.47 -2.04
CA THR A 19 4.91 7.27 -1.73
C THR A 19 5.76 7.49 -2.98
N GLN A 20 5.92 6.46 -3.80
CA GLN A 20 6.67 6.57 -5.06
C GLN A 20 5.96 7.50 -6.05
N LEU A 21 4.63 7.40 -6.17
CA LEU A 21 3.84 8.30 -7.00
C LEU A 21 3.99 9.75 -6.56
N ALA A 22 3.92 10.01 -5.25
CA ALA A 22 4.10 11.35 -4.71
C ALA A 22 5.45 11.94 -5.07
N ALA A 23 6.50 11.11 -5.06
CA ALA A 23 7.86 11.55 -5.34
C ALA A 23 8.07 12.00 -6.78
N VAL A 24 7.29 11.48 -7.72
CA VAL A 24 7.45 11.80 -9.16
C VAL A 24 6.35 12.73 -9.69
N GLU A 25 5.33 13.03 -8.89
CA GLU A 25 4.22 13.89 -9.34
C GLU A 25 4.64 15.35 -9.32
N ASP A 26 4.51 16.02 -10.46
CA ASP A 26 4.87 17.43 -10.60
C ASP A 26 3.83 18.38 -9.99
N ASN A 27 2.57 17.97 -9.98
CA ASN A 27 1.50 18.77 -9.42
C ASN A 27 1.51 18.64 -7.90
N GLU A 28 1.80 19.72 -7.19
CA GLU A 28 1.93 19.70 -5.72
C GLU A 28 0.65 19.25 -5.00
N THR A 29 -0.51 19.65 -5.51
CA THR A 29 -1.79 19.26 -4.92
C THR A 29 -1.99 17.75 -5.04
N ILE A 30 -1.72 17.19 -6.22
CA ILE A 30 -1.87 15.76 -6.46
C ILE A 30 -0.83 14.99 -5.66
N ALA A 31 0.41 15.47 -5.61
CA ALA A 31 1.46 14.84 -4.80
C ALA A 31 1.06 14.79 -3.32
N SER A 32 0.46 15.85 -2.81
CA SER A 32 -0.04 15.90 -1.43
C SER A 32 -1.13 14.86 -1.18
N ILE A 33 -2.03 14.66 -2.15
CA ILE A 33 -3.07 13.63 -2.06
C ILE A 33 -2.42 12.24 -1.97
N TYR A 34 -1.43 11.95 -2.81
CA TYR A 34 -0.71 10.67 -2.76
C TYR A 34 -0.04 10.46 -1.41
N LYS A 35 0.56 11.50 -0.84
CA LYS A 35 1.17 11.41 0.50
C LYS A 35 0.13 11.10 1.57
N GLN A 36 -1.04 11.71 1.48
CA GLN A 36 -2.13 11.45 2.41
C GLN A 36 -2.64 10.01 2.28
N MET A 37 -2.76 9.52 1.05
CA MET A 37 -3.18 8.13 0.81
C MET A 37 -2.13 7.15 1.34
N ALA A 38 -0.85 7.45 1.17
CA ALA A 38 0.22 6.62 1.73
C ALA A 38 0.12 6.56 3.27
N ALA A 39 -0.13 7.70 3.90
CA ALA A 39 -0.28 7.78 5.36
C ALA A 39 -1.50 6.99 5.86
N ILE A 40 -2.61 7.04 5.12
CA ILE A 40 -3.82 6.28 5.45
C ILE A 40 -3.54 4.78 5.39
N GLU A 41 -2.91 4.32 4.32
CA GLU A 41 -2.59 2.90 4.16
C GLU A 41 -1.61 2.43 5.23
N GLN A 42 -0.62 3.25 5.57
CA GLN A 42 0.32 2.94 6.65
C GLN A 42 -0.41 2.84 8.00
N SER A 43 -1.34 3.74 8.25
CA SER A 43 -2.15 3.73 9.46
C SER A 43 -2.99 2.46 9.57
N HIS A 44 -3.56 1.99 8.44
CA HIS A 44 -4.30 0.73 8.40
C HIS A 44 -3.40 -0.45 8.78
N ALA A 45 -2.19 -0.49 8.23
CA ALA A 45 -1.24 -1.55 8.54
C ALA A 45 -0.84 -1.53 10.02
N ASP A 46 -0.56 -0.34 10.56
CA ASP A 46 -0.21 -0.17 11.97
C ASP A 46 -1.33 -0.66 12.87
N GLY A 47 -2.58 -0.34 12.53
CA GLY A 47 -3.75 -0.76 13.29
C GLY A 47 -3.95 -2.27 13.25
N MET A 48 -3.72 -2.90 12.11
CA MET A 48 -3.82 -4.36 11.98
C MET A 48 -2.77 -5.07 12.83
N VAL A 49 -1.53 -4.55 12.84
CA VAL A 49 -0.46 -5.11 13.66
C VAL A 49 -0.77 -4.96 15.14
N ALA A 50 -1.27 -3.78 15.56
CA ALA A 50 -1.65 -3.55 16.94
C ALA A 50 -2.74 -4.53 17.39
N LYS A 51 -3.76 -4.76 16.55
CA LYS A 51 -4.82 -5.72 16.84
C LYS A 51 -4.30 -7.14 16.98
N ALA A 52 -3.42 -7.56 16.10
CA ALA A 52 -2.82 -8.89 16.14
C ALA A 52 -2.03 -9.09 17.44
N ASN A 53 -1.25 -8.08 17.83
CA ASN A 53 -0.46 -8.14 19.05
C ASN A 53 -1.34 -8.17 20.31
N GLU A 54 -2.49 -7.47 20.29
CA GLU A 54 -3.46 -7.53 21.39
C GLU A 54 -4.00 -8.94 21.60
N LYS A 55 -4.12 -9.71 20.51
CA LYS A 55 -4.60 -11.10 20.55
C LYS A 55 -3.49 -12.08 20.92
N GLY A 56 -2.29 -11.60 21.23
CA GLY A 56 -1.17 -12.43 21.59
C GLY A 56 -0.35 -12.97 20.44
N GLU A 57 -0.63 -12.51 19.22
CA GLU A 57 0.14 -12.88 18.03
C GLU A 57 1.36 -11.97 17.92
N ALA A 58 2.54 -12.55 17.81
CA ALA A 58 3.77 -11.79 17.60
C ALA A 58 3.83 -11.38 16.12
N PHE A 59 3.44 -10.15 15.81
CA PHE A 59 3.37 -9.66 14.45
C PHE A 59 4.10 -8.33 14.33
N THR A 60 4.94 -8.20 13.31
CA THR A 60 5.66 -6.97 13.01
C THR A 60 5.32 -6.47 11.61
N LEU A 61 5.50 -5.17 11.39
CA LEU A 61 5.26 -4.58 10.07
C LEU A 61 6.26 -5.15 9.06
N PRO A 62 5.77 -5.66 7.91
CA PRO A 62 6.67 -6.13 6.86
C PRO A 62 7.25 -4.96 6.06
N SER A 63 8.32 -5.23 5.33
CA SER A 63 8.82 -4.34 4.30
C SER A 63 7.95 -4.44 3.06
N PRO A 64 7.99 -3.45 2.15
CA PRO A 64 7.33 -3.59 0.84
C PRO A 64 7.81 -4.86 0.14
N SER A 65 6.88 -5.55 -0.52
CA SER A 65 7.17 -6.83 -1.18
C SER A 65 8.03 -6.64 -2.43
N TRP A 66 8.67 -7.72 -2.89
CA TRP A 66 9.42 -7.70 -4.15
C TRP A 66 8.47 -7.36 -5.32
N ARG A 67 7.20 -7.77 -5.24
CA ARG A 67 6.20 -7.45 -6.24
C ARG A 67 5.97 -5.94 -6.34
N ALA A 68 5.78 -5.27 -5.21
CA ALA A 68 5.60 -3.81 -5.18
C ALA A 68 6.83 -3.09 -5.72
N LYS A 69 8.01 -3.54 -5.35
CA LYS A 69 9.27 -2.96 -5.84
C LYS A 69 9.43 -3.16 -7.34
N THR A 70 9.02 -4.32 -7.85
CA THR A 70 9.05 -4.61 -9.29
C THR A 70 8.08 -3.72 -10.06
N ILE A 71 6.85 -3.55 -9.54
CA ILE A 71 5.85 -2.65 -10.14
C ILE A 71 6.39 -1.23 -10.22
N ASN A 72 7.03 -0.75 -9.15
CA ASN A 72 7.63 0.57 -9.15
C ASN A 72 8.76 0.69 -10.17
N ARG A 73 9.58 -0.34 -10.30
CA ARG A 73 10.68 -0.36 -11.28
C ARG A 73 10.14 -0.31 -12.71
N ILE A 74 9.07 -1.06 -12.99
CA ILE A 74 8.39 -1.02 -14.29
C ILE A 74 7.83 0.38 -14.53
N GLY A 75 7.26 1.02 -13.51
CA GLY A 75 6.78 2.40 -13.59
C GLY A 75 7.86 3.39 -13.97
N LYS A 76 9.07 3.24 -13.45
CA LYS A 76 10.20 4.09 -13.79
C LYS A 76 10.61 3.97 -15.27
N ILE A 77 10.45 2.76 -15.85
CA ILE A 77 10.85 2.49 -17.23
C ILE A 77 9.75 2.85 -18.22
N PHE A 78 8.50 2.48 -17.94
CA PHE A 78 7.38 2.56 -18.87
C PHE A 78 6.34 3.65 -18.53
N GLY A 79 6.47 4.28 -17.36
CA GLY A 79 5.53 5.32 -16.90
C GLY A 79 4.70 4.87 -15.72
N TYR A 80 4.35 5.86 -14.89
CA TYR A 80 3.67 5.59 -13.62
C TYR A 80 2.17 5.29 -13.76
N GLU A 81 1.62 5.39 -14.96
CA GLU A 81 0.25 4.92 -15.23
C GLU A 81 0.09 3.45 -14.87
N TYR A 82 1.13 2.66 -15.13
CA TYR A 82 1.15 1.23 -14.76
C TYR A 82 1.03 1.05 -13.25
N VAL A 83 1.74 1.87 -12.47
CA VAL A 83 1.68 1.83 -11.01
C VAL A 83 0.29 2.20 -10.53
N LEU A 84 -0.28 3.25 -11.11
CA LEU A 84 -1.62 3.72 -10.77
C LEU A 84 -2.67 2.66 -11.04
N ASP A 85 -2.61 2.00 -12.20
CA ASP A 85 -3.52 0.90 -12.53
C ASP A 85 -3.43 -0.23 -11.50
N SER A 86 -2.21 -0.58 -11.10
CA SER A 86 -1.99 -1.62 -10.09
C SER A 86 -2.62 -1.23 -8.75
N LEU A 87 -2.47 0.03 -8.34
CA LEU A 87 -3.09 0.55 -7.12
C LEU A 87 -4.62 0.55 -7.21
N MET A 88 -5.18 0.92 -8.36
CA MET A 88 -6.63 0.91 -8.54
C MET A 88 -7.20 -0.49 -8.39
N GLN A 89 -6.50 -1.52 -8.89
CA GLN A 89 -6.91 -2.91 -8.69
C GLN A 89 -6.86 -3.28 -7.21
N THR A 90 -5.82 -2.88 -6.49
CA THR A 90 -5.67 -3.12 -5.06
C THR A 90 -6.80 -2.46 -4.27
N GLU A 91 -7.14 -1.21 -4.58
CA GLU A 91 -8.21 -0.49 -3.89
C GLU A 91 -9.56 -1.18 -4.10
N LYS A 92 -9.84 -1.67 -5.29
CA LYS A 92 -11.06 -2.42 -5.58
C LYS A 92 -11.16 -3.68 -4.73
N VAL A 93 -10.06 -4.41 -4.59
CA VAL A 93 -10.02 -5.63 -3.78
C VAL A 93 -10.25 -5.30 -2.31
N LEU A 94 -9.60 -4.28 -1.79
CA LEU A 94 -9.76 -3.85 -0.40
C LEU A 94 -11.19 -3.39 -0.11
N ALA A 95 -11.77 -2.59 -1.00
CA ALA A 95 -13.14 -2.11 -0.86
C ALA A 95 -14.13 -3.27 -0.86
N PHE A 96 -13.94 -4.25 -1.75
CA PHE A 96 -14.79 -5.44 -1.82
C PHE A 96 -14.73 -6.24 -0.51
N LYS A 97 -13.53 -6.45 0.03
CA LYS A 97 -13.34 -7.17 1.29
C LYS A 97 -13.97 -6.45 2.48
N GLN A 98 -13.87 -5.13 2.50
CA GLN A 98 -14.41 -4.32 3.59
C GLN A 98 -15.92 -4.21 3.55
N SER A 99 -16.53 -4.28 2.38
CA SER A 99 -17.98 -4.16 2.20
C SER A 99 -18.71 -5.47 2.47
N SER A 100 -18.01 -6.56 2.51
CA SER A 100 -18.61 -7.87 2.83
C SER A 100 -18.41 -8.21 4.30
#